data_2b09bfaa9738ea5125ff16d713c80966
#
_entry.id   2b09bfaa9738ea5125ff16d713c80966
#
_cell.length_a   1.000
_cell.length_b   1.000
_cell.length_c   1.000
_cell.angle_alpha   90.00
_cell.angle_beta   90.00
_cell.angle_gamma   90.00
#
_symmetry.space_group_name_H-M   'P 1'
#
loop_
_entity.id
_entity.type
_entity.pdbx_description
1 polymer ?
#
loop_
_entity_poly.entity_id
_entity_poly.type
_entity_poly.pdbx_seq_one_letter_code
_entity_poly.pdbx_strand_id
1 'polypeptide(L)'
;MNCLSPSILSADYSILGEQLKQLDEAGAQYVHIDVMDGSFVPSISIGLPVIKTIRKCTERMFDVHLMIDEPVRYIDDFATAGADIITVHVEACKHLDRTIEAIKEKGILAGVALNPVTPLSAIEYVLPKVDMVLIMTVNPGFGGQKLIPYTVDKVRDLKALLEKTANKADIEVDGGVNLENVETLLAAGANIIVAGSAVFSGDIEENVKGFLNIMM
;
A
#
# COMPACT_ATOMS: atom_id res chain seq x y z
N MET A 1 -15.14 -1.00 4.91
CA MET A 1 -14.99 -2.48 4.69
C MET A 1 -13.51 -2.74 4.77
N ASN A 2 -13.09 -3.82 5.45
CA ASN A 2 -11.67 -4.15 5.50
C ASN A 2 -11.24 -4.81 4.18
N CYS A 3 -10.04 -4.47 3.68
CA CYS A 3 -9.46 -5.00 2.43
C CYS A 3 -8.08 -5.58 2.68
N LEU A 4 -7.81 -6.75 2.11
CA LEU A 4 -6.47 -7.34 2.06
C LEU A 4 -5.80 -6.95 0.75
N SER A 5 -4.58 -6.42 0.83
CA SER A 5 -3.72 -5.97 -0.27
C SER A 5 -2.39 -6.75 -0.25
N PRO A 6 -2.34 -7.99 -0.80
CA PRO A 6 -1.11 -8.79 -0.83
C PRO A 6 0.00 -8.10 -1.62
N SER A 7 1.18 -7.88 -0.98
CA SER A 7 2.33 -7.28 -1.65
C SER A 7 3.09 -8.31 -2.47
N ILE A 8 3.10 -8.11 -3.79
CA ILE A 8 3.85 -8.95 -4.73
C ILE A 8 5.36 -8.80 -4.62
N LEU A 9 5.87 -7.90 -3.78
CA LEU A 9 7.29 -7.83 -3.45
C LEU A 9 7.83 -9.15 -2.89
N SER A 10 6.95 -9.95 -2.25
CA SER A 10 7.28 -11.27 -1.68
C SER A 10 6.89 -12.45 -2.58
N ALA A 11 6.37 -12.17 -3.78
CA ALA A 11 5.95 -13.21 -4.73
C ALA A 11 7.14 -13.85 -5.46
N ASP A 12 6.93 -15.03 -6.03
CA ASP A 12 7.85 -15.62 -6.99
C ASP A 12 7.60 -15.02 -8.38
N TYR A 13 8.48 -14.13 -8.84
CA TYR A 13 8.33 -13.46 -10.12
C TYR A 13 8.38 -14.40 -11.33
N SER A 14 8.92 -15.62 -11.20
CA SER A 14 8.94 -16.61 -12.28
C SER A 14 7.55 -17.18 -12.61
N ILE A 15 6.62 -17.14 -11.65
CA ILE A 15 5.24 -17.63 -11.74
C ILE A 15 4.22 -16.58 -11.29
N LEU A 16 4.57 -15.29 -11.32
CA LEU A 16 3.76 -14.20 -10.75
C LEU A 16 2.32 -14.20 -11.27
N GLY A 17 2.11 -14.44 -12.58
CA GLY A 17 0.77 -14.50 -13.15
C GLY A 17 -0.10 -15.63 -12.58
N GLU A 18 0.49 -16.76 -12.19
CA GLU A 18 -0.22 -17.87 -11.54
C GLU A 18 -0.57 -17.52 -10.09
N GLN A 19 0.38 -16.89 -9.37
CA GLN A 19 0.13 -16.47 -8.00
C GLN A 19 -0.94 -15.36 -7.91
N LEU A 20 -1.04 -14.45 -8.89
CA LEU A 20 -2.12 -13.48 -8.96
C LEU A 20 -3.50 -14.15 -9.11
N LYS A 21 -3.61 -15.24 -9.91
CA LYS A 21 -4.86 -16.01 -10.00
C LYS A 21 -5.21 -16.68 -8.68
N GLN A 22 -4.23 -17.21 -7.96
CA GLN A 22 -4.45 -17.79 -6.63
C GLN A 22 -4.98 -16.72 -5.64
N LEU A 23 -4.46 -15.47 -5.68
CA LEU A 23 -5.00 -14.37 -4.89
C LEU A 23 -6.46 -14.04 -5.25
N ASP A 24 -6.80 -14.04 -6.55
CA ASP A 24 -8.17 -13.82 -7.03
C ASP A 24 -9.12 -14.90 -6.51
N GLU A 25 -8.74 -16.17 -6.65
CA GLU A 25 -9.53 -17.33 -6.22
C GLU A 25 -9.70 -17.36 -4.70
N ALA A 26 -8.67 -16.96 -3.95
CA ALA A 26 -8.71 -16.85 -2.50
C ALA A 26 -9.54 -15.67 -1.96
N GLY A 27 -9.85 -14.69 -2.82
CA GLY A 27 -10.73 -13.55 -2.50
C GLY A 27 -10.01 -12.29 -2.02
N ALA A 28 -8.70 -12.13 -2.25
CA ALA A 28 -8.02 -10.87 -2.02
C ALA A 28 -8.68 -9.74 -2.83
N GLN A 29 -8.74 -8.53 -2.24
CA GLN A 29 -9.44 -7.41 -2.87
C GLN A 29 -8.51 -6.57 -3.73
N TYR A 30 -7.25 -6.37 -3.29
CA TYR A 30 -6.24 -5.56 -3.96
C TYR A 30 -5.00 -6.40 -4.30
N VAL A 31 -4.11 -5.83 -5.08
CA VAL A 31 -2.73 -6.30 -5.30
C VAL A 31 -1.81 -5.14 -5.02
N HIS A 32 -1.01 -5.22 -3.96
CA HIS A 32 -0.04 -4.20 -3.60
C HIS A 32 1.25 -4.34 -4.39
N ILE A 33 1.70 -3.23 -4.96
CA ILE A 33 2.83 -3.19 -5.89
C ILE A 33 3.86 -2.18 -5.40
N ASP A 34 4.90 -2.67 -4.75
CA ASP A 34 6.01 -1.88 -4.23
C ASP A 34 7.01 -1.52 -5.33
N VAL A 35 7.02 -0.27 -5.78
CA VAL A 35 7.96 0.25 -6.77
C VAL A 35 9.10 1.00 -6.08
N MET A 36 10.32 0.52 -6.26
CA MET A 36 11.54 1.05 -5.61
C MET A 36 12.60 1.38 -6.65
N ASP A 37 13.26 2.53 -6.50
CA ASP A 37 14.24 3.07 -7.47
C ASP A 37 15.70 2.99 -7.02
N GLY A 38 15.97 2.52 -5.80
CA GLY A 38 17.32 2.50 -5.22
C GLY A 38 17.84 3.89 -4.80
N SER A 39 17.02 4.95 -4.92
CA SER A 39 17.34 6.32 -4.51
C SER A 39 16.59 6.69 -3.23
N PHE A 40 15.27 6.67 -3.25
CA PHE A 40 14.44 6.94 -2.06
C PHE A 40 14.59 5.83 -1.00
N VAL A 41 14.69 4.58 -1.44
CA VAL A 41 14.97 3.41 -0.60
C VAL A 41 16.17 2.63 -1.15
N PRO A 42 16.91 1.85 -0.31
CA PRO A 42 18.17 1.22 -0.73
C PRO A 42 17.99 -0.05 -1.59
N SER A 43 16.81 -0.28 -2.13
CA SER A 43 16.49 -1.45 -2.96
C SER A 43 15.88 -1.02 -4.30
N ILE A 44 16.03 -1.86 -5.32
CA ILE A 44 15.34 -1.73 -6.61
C ILE A 44 14.39 -2.92 -6.72
N SER A 45 13.12 -2.68 -7.02
CA SER A 45 12.13 -3.74 -7.16
C SER A 45 11.68 -3.92 -8.62
N ILE A 46 10.44 -3.65 -8.91
CA ILE A 46 9.83 -3.79 -10.24
C ILE A 46 9.42 -2.44 -10.80
N GLY A 47 9.20 -2.40 -12.11
CA GLY A 47 8.77 -1.18 -12.80
C GLY A 47 7.67 -1.44 -13.82
N LEU A 48 7.38 -0.41 -14.60
CA LEU A 48 6.29 -0.32 -15.57
C LEU A 48 6.11 -1.56 -16.49
N PRO A 49 7.18 -2.20 -17.04
CA PRO A 49 6.99 -3.36 -17.91
C PRO A 49 6.34 -4.55 -17.21
N VAL A 50 6.70 -4.79 -15.94
CA VAL A 50 6.09 -5.87 -15.14
C VAL A 50 4.63 -5.54 -14.85
N ILE A 51 4.34 -4.32 -14.38
CA ILE A 51 2.98 -3.87 -14.03
C ILE A 51 2.03 -4.00 -15.24
N LYS A 52 2.44 -3.49 -16.41
CA LYS A 52 1.68 -3.63 -17.67
C LYS A 52 1.41 -5.10 -18.05
N THR A 53 2.36 -5.98 -17.75
CA THR A 53 2.23 -7.41 -18.09
C THR A 53 1.24 -8.09 -17.15
N ILE A 54 1.36 -7.89 -15.86
CA ILE A 54 0.54 -8.55 -14.84
C ILE A 54 -0.88 -8.00 -14.76
N ARG A 55 -1.14 -6.76 -15.24
CA ARG A 55 -2.50 -6.20 -15.30
C ARG A 55 -3.49 -7.11 -16.04
N LYS A 56 -3.02 -7.88 -16.99
CA LYS A 56 -3.82 -8.83 -17.78
C LYS A 56 -4.16 -10.12 -17.02
N CYS A 57 -3.53 -10.36 -15.87
CA CYS A 57 -3.67 -11.60 -15.09
C CYS A 57 -4.77 -11.52 -14.03
N THR A 58 -5.26 -10.32 -13.69
CA THR A 58 -6.26 -10.12 -12.64
C THR A 58 -7.08 -8.86 -12.90
N GLU A 59 -8.32 -8.83 -12.41
CA GLU A 59 -9.19 -7.64 -12.39
C GLU A 59 -9.16 -6.93 -11.00
N ARG A 60 -8.34 -7.40 -10.07
CA ARG A 60 -8.21 -6.78 -8.75
C ARG A 60 -7.59 -5.40 -8.88
N MET A 61 -7.90 -4.52 -7.93
CA MET A 61 -7.34 -3.18 -7.91
C MET A 61 -5.82 -3.24 -7.71
N PHE A 62 -5.09 -2.53 -8.57
CA PHE A 62 -3.65 -2.33 -8.42
C PHE A 62 -3.40 -1.14 -7.52
N ASP A 63 -2.94 -1.43 -6.33
CA ASP A 63 -2.52 -0.50 -5.29
C ASP A 63 -1.01 -0.27 -5.41
N VAL A 64 -0.63 0.78 -6.15
CA VAL A 64 0.75 1.04 -6.54
C VAL A 64 1.40 2.00 -5.57
N HIS A 65 2.33 1.48 -4.78
CA HIS A 65 3.10 2.22 -3.78
C HIS A 65 4.45 2.65 -4.35
N LEU A 66 4.63 3.96 -4.55
CA LEU A 66 5.81 4.54 -5.17
C LEU A 66 6.85 4.98 -4.12
N MET A 67 7.82 4.12 -3.86
CA MET A 67 9.03 4.41 -3.09
C MET A 67 10.16 4.88 -4.02
N ILE A 68 9.90 5.97 -4.74
CA ILE A 68 10.80 6.54 -5.74
C ILE A 68 10.98 8.05 -5.53
N ASP A 69 12.12 8.59 -5.92
CA ASP A 69 12.40 10.03 -5.85
C ASP A 69 11.58 10.80 -6.90
N GLU A 70 10.90 11.88 -6.45
CA GLU A 70 10.06 12.73 -7.31
C GLU A 70 9.04 11.96 -8.17
N PRO A 71 8.08 11.22 -7.54
CA PRO A 71 7.13 10.34 -8.22
C PRO A 71 6.24 11.06 -9.25
N VAL A 72 6.06 12.39 -9.13
CA VAL A 72 5.27 13.20 -10.06
C VAL A 72 5.71 13.02 -11.52
N ARG A 73 6.96 12.65 -11.77
CA ARG A 73 7.50 12.40 -13.12
C ARG A 73 6.90 11.18 -13.82
N TYR A 74 6.31 10.25 -13.06
CA TYR A 74 5.88 8.93 -13.54
C TYR A 74 4.39 8.64 -13.34
N ILE A 75 3.62 9.58 -12.80
CA ILE A 75 2.19 9.38 -12.53
C ILE A 75 1.44 8.94 -13.79
N ASP A 76 1.68 9.60 -14.93
CA ASP A 76 1.05 9.27 -16.21
C ASP A 76 1.37 7.84 -16.67
N ASP A 77 2.62 7.44 -16.47
CA ASP A 77 3.11 6.12 -16.88
C ASP A 77 2.48 5.00 -16.01
N PHE A 78 2.40 5.19 -14.68
CA PHE A 78 1.79 4.21 -13.78
C PHE A 78 0.27 4.13 -13.96
N ALA A 79 -0.42 5.25 -14.15
CA ALA A 79 -1.83 5.27 -14.50
C ALA A 79 -2.09 4.48 -15.82
N THR A 80 -1.29 4.73 -16.86
CA THR A 80 -1.36 4.02 -18.14
C THR A 80 -1.00 2.52 -18.00
N ALA A 81 -0.15 2.18 -17.03
CA ALA A 81 0.21 0.79 -16.75
C ALA A 81 -0.92 0.00 -16.07
N GLY A 82 -1.96 0.69 -15.57
CA GLY A 82 -3.15 0.08 -14.99
C GLY A 82 -3.23 0.19 -13.46
N ALA A 83 -2.55 1.19 -12.87
CA ALA A 83 -2.75 1.53 -11.46
C ALA A 83 -4.18 2.04 -11.23
N ASP A 84 -4.85 1.52 -10.21
CA ASP A 84 -6.15 2.00 -9.73
C ASP A 84 -5.99 2.97 -8.55
N ILE A 85 -4.92 2.77 -7.78
CA ILE A 85 -4.48 3.64 -6.68
C ILE A 85 -3.00 3.91 -6.90
N ILE A 86 -2.58 5.16 -6.71
CA ILE A 86 -1.15 5.52 -6.63
C ILE A 86 -0.90 6.19 -5.28
N THR A 87 -0.03 5.57 -4.48
CA THR A 87 0.40 6.07 -3.18
C THR A 87 1.83 6.58 -3.26
N VAL A 88 2.04 7.84 -2.87
CA VAL A 88 3.34 8.52 -2.90
C VAL A 88 3.79 8.91 -1.50
N HIS A 89 5.08 8.80 -1.21
CA HIS A 89 5.64 9.25 0.06
C HIS A 89 5.68 10.77 0.15
N VAL A 90 5.23 11.32 1.29
CA VAL A 90 5.36 12.75 1.56
C VAL A 90 6.82 13.19 1.51
N GLU A 91 7.74 12.34 1.96
CA GLU A 91 9.18 12.57 2.00
C GLU A 91 9.85 12.57 0.62
N ALA A 92 9.22 11.92 -0.38
CA ALA A 92 9.73 11.84 -1.75
C ALA A 92 9.21 12.95 -2.68
N CYS A 93 8.25 13.75 -2.22
CA CYS A 93 7.59 14.76 -3.03
C CYS A 93 8.04 16.18 -2.67
N LYS A 94 8.75 16.88 -3.55
CA LYS A 94 9.03 18.33 -3.35
C LYS A 94 7.75 19.18 -3.30
N HIS A 95 6.74 18.80 -4.08
CA HIS A 95 5.46 19.48 -4.18
C HIS A 95 4.31 18.48 -4.07
N LEU A 96 4.06 18.00 -2.84
CA LEU A 96 3.08 16.94 -2.57
C LEU A 96 1.68 17.28 -3.11
N ASP A 97 1.19 18.49 -2.89
CA ASP A 97 -0.13 18.93 -3.36
C ASP A 97 -0.26 18.79 -4.89
N ARG A 98 0.75 19.23 -5.65
CA ARG A 98 0.78 19.06 -7.12
C ARG A 98 0.81 17.59 -7.53
N THR A 99 1.51 16.74 -6.80
CA THR A 99 1.60 15.32 -7.10
C THR A 99 0.24 14.64 -6.89
N ILE A 100 -0.47 14.97 -5.80
CA ILE A 100 -1.83 14.48 -5.54
C ILE A 100 -2.79 14.92 -6.66
N GLU A 101 -2.76 16.19 -7.06
CA GLU A 101 -3.60 16.69 -8.17
C GLU A 101 -3.30 15.93 -9.47
N ALA A 102 -2.03 15.69 -9.79
CA ALA A 102 -1.65 14.93 -10.99
C ALA A 102 -2.22 13.49 -10.98
N ILE A 103 -2.27 12.83 -9.81
CA ILE A 103 -2.90 11.52 -9.66
C ILE A 103 -4.42 11.63 -9.90
N LYS A 104 -5.07 12.58 -9.23
CA LYS A 104 -6.53 12.78 -9.33
C LYS A 104 -6.97 13.15 -10.75
N GLU A 105 -6.18 13.92 -11.51
CA GLU A 105 -6.43 14.25 -12.92
C GLU A 105 -6.48 13.01 -13.83
N LYS A 106 -5.89 11.87 -13.42
CA LYS A 106 -6.01 10.59 -14.13
C LYS A 106 -7.31 9.83 -13.83
N GLY A 107 -8.12 10.31 -12.89
CA GLY A 107 -9.35 9.64 -12.47
C GLY A 107 -9.12 8.41 -11.59
N ILE A 108 -7.94 8.27 -11.00
CA ILE A 108 -7.56 7.18 -10.09
C ILE A 108 -7.45 7.69 -8.65
N LEU A 109 -7.43 6.77 -7.68
CA LEU A 109 -7.35 7.12 -6.27
C LEU A 109 -5.94 7.58 -5.88
N ALA A 110 -5.87 8.62 -5.05
CA ALA A 110 -4.62 9.20 -4.57
C ALA A 110 -4.35 8.81 -3.11
N GLY A 111 -3.26 8.10 -2.87
CA GLY A 111 -2.74 7.77 -1.54
C GLY A 111 -1.50 8.60 -1.17
N VAL A 112 -1.32 8.82 0.12
CA VAL A 112 -0.10 9.43 0.69
C VAL A 112 0.48 8.55 1.77
N ALA A 113 1.76 8.17 1.61
CA ALA A 113 2.50 7.37 2.57
C ALA A 113 3.36 8.22 3.51
N LEU A 114 3.48 7.75 4.76
CA LEU A 114 4.31 8.35 5.80
C LEU A 114 5.25 7.29 6.38
N ASN A 115 6.56 7.57 6.38
CA ASN A 115 7.54 6.75 7.10
C ASN A 115 7.22 6.67 8.60
N PRO A 116 7.73 5.67 9.34
CA PRO A 116 7.37 5.47 10.76
C PRO A 116 7.48 6.72 11.62
N VAL A 117 8.54 7.52 11.46
CA VAL A 117 8.81 8.71 12.28
C VAL A 117 8.22 10.01 11.73
N THR A 118 7.71 10.03 10.50
CA THR A 118 7.15 11.25 9.89
C THR A 118 5.81 11.60 10.56
N PRO A 119 5.66 12.81 11.12
CA PRO A 119 4.45 13.17 11.85
C PRO A 119 3.25 13.35 10.93
N LEU A 120 2.03 13.10 11.43
CA LEU A 120 0.78 13.28 10.69
C LEU A 120 0.55 14.73 10.23
N SER A 121 1.13 15.71 10.93
CA SER A 121 1.07 17.12 10.53
C SER A 121 1.71 17.41 9.17
N ALA A 122 2.57 16.51 8.66
CA ALA A 122 3.16 16.64 7.32
C ALA A 122 2.12 16.57 6.19
N ILE A 123 0.96 15.98 6.45
CA ILE A 123 -0.12 15.82 5.45
C ILE A 123 -1.39 16.60 5.80
N GLU A 124 -1.42 17.36 6.89
CA GLU A 124 -2.63 18.01 7.42
C GLU A 124 -3.37 18.83 6.35
N TYR A 125 -2.66 19.61 5.54
CA TYR A 125 -3.26 20.48 4.52
C TYR A 125 -3.70 19.74 3.26
N VAL A 126 -3.15 18.57 2.96
CA VAL A 126 -3.53 17.77 1.79
C VAL A 126 -4.52 16.67 2.14
N LEU A 127 -4.72 16.38 3.41
CA LEU A 127 -5.62 15.33 3.90
C LEU A 127 -7.04 15.39 3.30
N PRO A 128 -7.68 16.56 3.08
CA PRO A 128 -8.99 16.63 2.44
C PRO A 128 -9.02 16.18 0.97
N LYS A 129 -7.87 16.04 0.31
CA LYS A 129 -7.76 15.70 -1.11
C LYS A 129 -7.42 14.23 -1.36
N VAL A 130 -6.88 13.53 -0.35
CA VAL A 130 -6.43 12.14 -0.49
C VAL A 130 -7.55 11.15 -0.23
N ASP A 131 -7.51 10.02 -0.91
CA ASP A 131 -8.46 8.93 -0.76
C ASP A 131 -7.95 7.88 0.24
N MET A 132 -6.63 7.85 0.48
CA MET A 132 -5.98 6.88 1.36
C MET A 132 -4.73 7.47 2.02
N VAL A 133 -4.47 7.08 3.28
CA VAL A 133 -3.21 7.37 3.97
C VAL A 133 -2.56 6.05 4.37
N LEU A 134 -1.36 5.81 3.85
CA LEU A 134 -0.54 4.65 4.17
C LEU A 134 0.42 4.98 5.31
N ILE A 135 0.31 4.26 6.42
CA ILE A 135 1.30 4.29 7.50
C ILE A 135 2.28 3.14 7.32
N MET A 136 3.53 3.48 7.04
CA MET A 136 4.60 2.49 7.06
C MET A 136 4.79 1.97 8.49
N THR A 137 4.65 0.67 8.67
CA THR A 137 4.86 0.00 9.96
C THR A 137 6.25 -0.64 10.08
N VAL A 138 7.06 -0.45 9.05
CA VAL A 138 8.50 -0.73 8.99
C VAL A 138 9.22 0.42 8.29
N ASN A 139 10.54 0.48 8.33
CA ASN A 139 11.28 1.36 7.41
C ASN A 139 11.20 0.77 5.99
N PRO A 140 10.77 1.55 4.99
CA PRO A 140 10.56 1.04 3.63
C PRO A 140 11.87 0.58 2.98
N GLY A 141 11.77 -0.34 1.99
CA GLY A 141 12.88 -0.79 1.17
C GLY A 141 13.16 -2.29 1.20
N PHE A 142 12.62 -3.04 2.17
CA PHE A 142 12.81 -4.50 2.26
C PHE A 142 11.56 -5.20 2.79
N GLY A 143 11.25 -6.37 2.24
CA GLY A 143 10.22 -7.26 2.78
C GLY A 143 10.69 -8.03 4.02
N GLY A 144 9.76 -8.72 4.70
CA GLY A 144 10.06 -9.65 5.79
C GLY A 144 10.51 -9.00 7.11
N GLN A 145 10.34 -7.71 7.28
CA GLN A 145 10.69 -6.98 8.52
C GLN A 145 9.63 -7.20 9.61
N LYS A 146 10.02 -6.93 10.87
CA LYS A 146 9.09 -6.93 12.01
C LYS A 146 8.43 -5.58 12.15
N LEU A 147 7.13 -5.58 12.43
CA LEU A 147 6.34 -4.39 12.73
C LEU A 147 6.98 -3.57 13.87
N ILE A 148 7.07 -2.26 13.67
CA ILE A 148 7.59 -1.30 14.67
C ILE A 148 6.43 -0.93 15.61
N PRO A 149 6.49 -1.26 16.91
CA PRO A 149 5.31 -1.20 17.79
C PRO A 149 4.67 0.19 17.90
N TYR A 150 5.43 1.28 17.93
CA TYR A 150 4.87 2.63 18.09
C TYR A 150 4.06 3.10 16.87
N THR A 151 4.18 2.44 15.71
CA THR A 151 3.39 2.79 14.52
C THR A 151 1.92 2.44 14.68
N VAL A 152 1.57 1.49 15.56
CA VAL A 152 0.18 1.18 15.92
C VAL A 152 -0.49 2.39 16.59
N ASP A 153 0.22 3.12 17.45
CA ASP A 153 -0.29 4.35 18.05
C ASP A 153 -0.47 5.45 16.99
N LYS A 154 0.45 5.53 16.02
CA LYS A 154 0.32 6.45 14.88
C LYS A 154 -0.92 6.15 14.03
N VAL A 155 -1.30 4.87 13.85
CA VAL A 155 -2.56 4.48 13.18
C VAL A 155 -3.77 4.98 13.98
N ARG A 156 -3.77 4.83 15.32
CA ARG A 156 -4.84 5.35 16.21
C ARG A 156 -4.96 6.87 16.12
N ASP A 157 -3.82 7.57 16.13
CA ASP A 157 -3.78 9.03 16.01
C ASP A 157 -4.34 9.50 14.65
N LEU A 158 -4.00 8.79 13.56
CA LEU A 158 -4.56 9.06 12.24
C LEU A 158 -6.07 8.81 12.23
N LYS A 159 -6.55 7.70 12.78
CA LYS A 159 -7.98 7.41 12.90
C LYS A 159 -8.73 8.52 13.62
N ALA A 160 -8.21 8.98 14.78
CA ALA A 160 -8.78 10.08 15.54
C ALA A 160 -8.78 11.41 14.75
N LEU A 161 -7.71 11.67 13.96
CA LEU A 161 -7.61 12.86 13.10
C LEU A 161 -8.67 12.83 11.99
N LEU A 162 -8.85 11.70 11.31
CA LEU A 162 -9.88 11.54 10.27
C LEU A 162 -11.29 11.73 10.84
N GLU A 163 -11.59 11.15 12.00
CA GLU A 163 -12.88 11.31 12.67
C GLU A 163 -13.14 12.78 13.05
N LYS A 164 -12.15 13.45 13.65
CA LYS A 164 -12.23 14.86 14.04
C LYS A 164 -12.49 15.79 12.85
N THR A 165 -11.93 15.46 11.68
CA THR A 165 -12.07 16.26 10.45
C THR A 165 -13.20 15.81 9.54
N ALA A 166 -13.96 14.76 9.94
CA ALA A 166 -14.97 14.08 9.13
C ALA A 166 -14.43 13.64 7.75
N ASN A 167 -13.13 13.34 7.68
CA ASN A 167 -12.48 12.83 6.48
C ASN A 167 -12.76 11.33 6.34
N LYS A 168 -12.92 10.86 5.10
CA LYS A 168 -13.28 9.47 4.77
C LYS A 168 -12.14 8.68 4.12
N ALA A 169 -10.92 9.21 4.14
CA ALA A 169 -9.77 8.51 3.60
C ALA A 169 -9.60 7.14 4.28
N ASP A 170 -9.24 6.14 3.50
CA ASP A 170 -8.88 4.83 4.02
C ASP A 170 -7.54 4.90 4.76
N ILE A 171 -7.37 4.02 5.75
CA ILE A 171 -6.11 3.87 6.49
C ILE A 171 -5.48 2.56 6.09
N GLU A 172 -4.39 2.66 5.35
CA GLU A 172 -3.58 1.52 4.96
C GLU A 172 -2.37 1.37 5.87
N VAL A 173 -1.96 0.13 6.10
CA VAL A 173 -0.73 -0.21 6.84
C VAL A 173 0.12 -1.18 6.04
N ASP A 174 1.43 -0.91 5.96
CA ASP A 174 2.38 -1.75 5.26
C ASP A 174 3.65 -1.97 6.08
N GLY A 175 3.98 -3.25 6.25
CA GLY A 175 5.21 -3.73 6.84
C GLY A 175 5.07 -4.60 8.09
N GLY A 176 5.55 -5.83 8.01
CA GLY A 176 5.59 -6.76 9.12
C GLY A 176 4.24 -7.26 9.62
N VAL A 177 3.20 -7.11 8.80
CA VAL A 177 1.84 -7.58 9.14
C VAL A 177 1.75 -9.09 8.95
N ASN A 178 1.12 -9.77 9.90
CA ASN A 178 0.87 -11.21 9.91
C ASN A 178 -0.41 -11.54 10.69
N LEU A 179 -0.79 -12.82 10.74
CA LEU A 179 -2.02 -13.27 11.42
C LEU A 179 -2.03 -12.99 12.94
N GLU A 180 -0.85 -12.85 13.58
CA GLU A 180 -0.76 -12.61 15.02
C GLU A 180 -0.99 -11.14 15.39
N ASN A 181 -0.74 -10.19 14.45
CA ASN A 181 -0.79 -8.75 14.75
C ASN A 181 -1.86 -7.98 13.96
N VAL A 182 -2.47 -8.56 12.92
CA VAL A 182 -3.47 -7.89 12.07
C VAL A 182 -4.66 -7.39 12.86
N GLU A 183 -5.18 -8.15 13.83
CA GLU A 183 -6.31 -7.74 14.69
C GLU A 183 -5.99 -6.44 15.47
N THR A 184 -4.74 -6.31 15.95
CA THR A 184 -4.29 -5.09 16.65
C THR A 184 -4.30 -3.86 15.73
N LEU A 185 -3.93 -4.03 14.45
CA LEU A 185 -3.94 -2.95 13.46
C LEU A 185 -5.36 -2.54 13.06
N LEU A 186 -6.25 -3.53 12.88
CA LEU A 186 -7.67 -3.27 12.63
C LEU A 186 -8.32 -2.53 13.81
N ALA A 187 -8.06 -2.97 15.05
CA ALA A 187 -8.53 -2.30 16.25
C ALA A 187 -7.96 -0.87 16.41
N ALA A 188 -6.78 -0.60 15.86
CA ALA A 188 -6.20 0.74 15.81
C ALA A 188 -6.88 1.65 14.77
N GLY A 189 -7.62 1.07 13.81
CA GLY A 189 -8.39 1.82 12.82
C GLY A 189 -7.93 1.62 11.37
N ALA A 190 -6.93 0.77 11.12
CA ALA A 190 -6.58 0.38 9.76
C ALA A 190 -7.72 -0.41 9.11
N ASN A 191 -7.94 -0.20 7.82
CA ASN A 191 -8.96 -0.93 7.06
C ASN A 191 -8.43 -1.49 5.73
N ILE A 192 -7.20 -1.11 5.32
CA ILE A 192 -6.47 -1.76 4.22
C ILE A 192 -5.19 -2.34 4.81
N ILE A 193 -5.01 -3.65 4.63
CA ILE A 193 -3.92 -4.42 5.23
C ILE A 193 -3.00 -4.93 4.13
N VAL A 194 -1.78 -4.40 4.08
CA VAL A 194 -0.74 -4.93 3.20
C VAL A 194 0.00 -6.05 3.90
N ALA A 195 0.07 -7.21 3.24
CA ALA A 195 0.81 -8.37 3.73
C ALA A 195 1.60 -9.01 2.59
N GLY A 196 2.91 -9.08 2.72
CA GLY A 196 3.81 -9.70 1.74
C GLY A 196 4.14 -11.14 2.13
N SER A 197 5.24 -11.35 2.86
CA SER A 197 5.74 -12.68 3.23
C SER A 197 4.71 -13.55 3.96
N ALA A 198 3.82 -12.95 4.76
CA ALA A 198 2.76 -13.68 5.46
C ALA A 198 1.69 -14.26 4.51
N VAL A 199 1.58 -13.74 3.28
CA VAL A 199 0.69 -14.29 2.25
C VAL A 199 1.44 -15.25 1.33
N PHE A 200 2.63 -14.89 0.87
CA PHE A 200 3.33 -15.64 -0.17
C PHE A 200 4.23 -16.79 0.35
N SER A 201 4.40 -16.92 1.67
CA SER A 201 5.15 -18.06 2.25
C SER A 201 4.23 -19.27 2.46
N GLY A 202 4.46 -20.32 1.70
CA GLY A 202 3.65 -21.56 1.77
C GLY A 202 2.41 -21.51 0.90
N ASP A 203 1.24 -21.88 1.45
CA ASP A 203 -0.02 -21.93 0.72
C ASP A 203 -0.70 -20.55 0.72
N ILE A 204 -0.76 -19.93 -0.46
CA ILE A 204 -1.33 -18.59 -0.65
C ILE A 204 -2.82 -18.55 -0.30
N GLU A 205 -3.56 -19.59 -0.71
CA GLU A 205 -5.01 -19.65 -0.50
C GLU A 205 -5.36 -19.76 0.99
N GLU A 206 -4.66 -20.63 1.73
CA GLU A 206 -4.82 -20.78 3.18
C GLU A 206 -4.45 -19.47 3.90
N ASN A 207 -3.35 -18.83 3.52
CA ASN A 207 -2.89 -17.59 4.13
C ASN A 207 -3.89 -16.45 3.92
N VAL A 208 -4.36 -16.24 2.68
CA VAL A 208 -5.38 -15.21 2.37
C VAL A 208 -6.65 -15.45 3.15
N LYS A 209 -7.17 -16.70 3.18
CA LYS A 209 -8.36 -17.06 3.98
C LYS A 209 -8.16 -16.80 5.47
N GLY A 210 -6.95 -17.07 5.98
CA GLY A 210 -6.59 -16.76 7.37
C GLY A 210 -6.76 -15.28 7.70
N PHE A 211 -6.23 -14.39 6.84
CA PHE A 211 -6.42 -12.94 6.97
C PHE A 211 -7.90 -12.55 6.87
N LEU A 212 -8.60 -12.99 5.83
CA LEU A 212 -10.00 -12.61 5.59
C LEU A 212 -10.92 -13.03 6.75
N ASN A 213 -10.68 -14.19 7.39
CA ASN A 213 -11.44 -14.63 8.55
C ASN A 213 -11.30 -13.70 9.77
N ILE A 214 -10.12 -13.07 9.95
CA ILE A 214 -9.89 -12.10 11.04
C ILE A 214 -10.47 -10.72 10.67
N MET A 215 -10.46 -10.39 9.37
CA MET A 215 -10.86 -9.08 8.86
C MET A 215 -12.39 -8.92 8.68
N MET A 216 -13.14 -10.01 8.74
CA MET A 216 -14.62 -9.98 8.72
C MET A 216 -15.17 -9.43 10.03
#